data_24d9995542a7e0f515759957c49321d2
#
_entry.id   24d9995542a7e0f515759957c49321d2
#
_cell.length_a   1.000
_cell.length_b   1.000
_cell.length_c   1.000
_cell.angle_alpha   90.00
_cell.angle_beta   90.00
_cell.angle_gamma   90.00
#
_symmetry.space_group_name_H-M   'P 1'
#
loop_
_entity.id
_entity.type
_entity.pdbx_description
1 polymer ?
#
loop_
_entity_poly.entity_id
_entity_poly.type
_entity_poly.pdbx_seq_one_letter_code
_entity_poly.pdbx_strand_id
1 'polypeptide(L)'
;SSMERIGILRELSEVCDVTLYTQSSGCDMRGVRVREYIDYERDMPVMFANSAINLNVTLRNIRTGIPLRALDIMGAGGFLLTNYCPELNEYMTEGKDFVSYIDAGDCCEKAVYYIEHEAERKKIAANGHDRILDMFTYEHQIKKMFDVIRKEL
;
A
#
# COMPACT_ATOMS: atom_id res chain seq x y z
N SER A 1 -14.93 -5.12 -4.32
CA SER A 1 -16.07 -4.34 -3.83
C SER A 1 -15.88 -4.00 -2.36
N SER A 2 -16.78 -3.18 -1.78
CA SER A 2 -16.77 -2.87 -0.34
C SER A 2 -16.83 -4.15 0.51
N MET A 3 -17.58 -5.15 0.08
CA MET A 3 -17.72 -6.44 0.76
C MET A 3 -16.40 -7.22 0.83
N GLU A 4 -15.62 -7.23 -0.22
CA GLU A 4 -14.32 -7.89 -0.28
C GLU A 4 -13.33 -7.22 0.71
N ARG A 5 -13.31 -5.90 0.72
CA ARG A 5 -12.47 -5.12 1.66
C ARG A 5 -12.86 -5.40 3.12
N ILE A 6 -14.15 -5.41 3.42
CA ILE A 6 -14.66 -5.72 4.76
C ILE A 6 -14.28 -7.15 5.16
N GLY A 7 -14.39 -8.12 4.23
CA GLY A 7 -14.01 -9.52 4.47
C GLY A 7 -12.54 -9.64 4.89
N ILE A 8 -11.63 -9.06 4.11
CA ILE A 8 -10.20 -9.08 4.40
C ILE A 8 -9.88 -8.44 5.76
N LEU A 9 -10.48 -7.29 6.08
CA LEU A 9 -10.24 -6.61 7.35
C LEU A 9 -10.72 -7.43 8.55
N ARG A 10 -11.84 -8.14 8.42
CA ARG A 10 -12.35 -9.04 9.48
C ARG A 10 -11.40 -10.21 9.71
N GLU A 11 -10.98 -10.90 8.66
CA GLU A 11 -10.05 -12.03 8.78
C GLU A 11 -8.71 -11.57 9.38
N LEU A 12 -8.16 -10.45 8.92
CA LEU A 12 -6.94 -9.88 9.50
C LEU A 12 -7.10 -9.54 10.97
N SER A 13 -8.27 -9.04 11.39
CA SER A 13 -8.52 -8.68 12.80
C SER A 13 -8.53 -9.88 13.76
N GLU A 14 -8.65 -11.09 13.25
CA GLU A 14 -8.55 -12.33 14.03
C GLU A 14 -7.10 -12.75 14.32
N VAL A 15 -6.15 -12.26 13.51
CA VAL A 15 -4.74 -12.66 13.59
C VAL A 15 -3.78 -11.53 13.97
N CYS A 16 -4.19 -10.28 13.81
CA CYS A 16 -3.37 -9.12 14.18
C CYS A 16 -4.22 -7.89 14.53
N ASP A 17 -3.58 -6.88 15.12
CA ASP A 17 -4.22 -5.59 15.41
C ASP A 17 -4.43 -4.79 14.13
N VAL A 18 -5.69 -4.52 13.80
CA VAL A 18 -6.07 -3.76 12.60
C VAL A 18 -6.65 -2.40 13.00
N THR A 19 -6.14 -1.34 12.39
CA THR A 19 -6.70 0.01 12.51
C THR A 19 -7.18 0.50 11.13
N LEU A 20 -8.42 0.94 11.05
CA LEU A 20 -9.03 1.52 9.87
C LEU A 20 -9.29 3.01 10.08
N TYR A 21 -8.73 3.84 9.21
CA TYR A 21 -9.06 5.26 9.14
C TYR A 21 -10.11 5.49 8.04
N THR A 22 -11.24 6.09 8.39
CA THR A 22 -12.35 6.29 7.46
C THR A 22 -13.11 7.58 7.73
N GLN A 23 -13.64 8.18 6.67
CA GLN A 23 -14.57 9.31 6.77
C GLN A 23 -16.02 8.88 7.01
N SER A 24 -16.32 7.58 6.87
CA SER A 24 -17.67 7.07 7.03
C SER A 24 -18.06 7.08 8.50
N SER A 25 -19.04 7.91 8.85
CA SER A 25 -19.64 7.90 10.18
C SER A 25 -20.41 6.60 10.41
N GLY A 26 -20.31 6.06 11.64
CA GLY A 26 -21.03 4.83 12.02
C GLY A 26 -20.46 3.53 11.46
N CYS A 27 -19.25 3.56 10.93
CA CYS A 27 -18.54 2.32 10.59
C CYS A 27 -18.11 1.63 11.89
N ASP A 28 -18.79 0.56 12.26
CA ASP A 28 -18.39 -0.32 13.36
C ASP A 28 -18.04 -1.69 12.79
N MET A 29 -16.85 -2.17 13.14
CA MET A 29 -16.35 -3.45 12.66
C MET A 29 -15.69 -4.20 13.82
N ARG A 30 -16.32 -5.29 14.23
CA ARG A 30 -15.82 -6.13 15.33
C ARG A 30 -14.36 -6.53 15.09
N GLY A 31 -13.52 -6.30 16.07
CA GLY A 31 -12.09 -6.64 16.02
C GLY A 31 -11.22 -5.61 15.31
N VAL A 32 -11.78 -4.64 14.60
CA VAL A 32 -11.06 -3.57 13.92
C VAL A 32 -11.19 -2.27 14.71
N ARG A 33 -10.05 -1.63 14.96
CA ARG A 33 -10.02 -0.31 15.59
C ARG A 33 -10.33 0.74 14.54
N VAL A 34 -11.55 1.26 14.55
CA VAL A 34 -11.97 2.32 13.63
C VAL A 34 -11.57 3.69 14.18
N ARG A 35 -10.95 4.51 13.38
CA ARG A 35 -10.52 5.88 13.66
C ARG A 35 -11.12 6.84 12.65
N GLU A 36 -11.31 8.07 13.09
CA GLU A 36 -11.72 9.15 12.20
C GLU A 36 -10.64 9.44 11.16
N TYR A 37 -11.01 10.14 10.09
CA TYR A 37 -10.12 10.58 9.05
C TYR A 37 -8.95 11.40 9.62
N ILE A 38 -7.77 11.18 9.07
CA ILE A 38 -6.56 11.92 9.36
C ILE A 38 -6.16 12.81 8.18
N ASP A 39 -5.43 13.88 8.46
CA ASP A 39 -4.93 14.78 7.43
C ASP A 39 -4.03 14.02 6.43
N TYR A 40 -4.36 14.14 5.13
CA TYR A 40 -3.70 13.39 4.07
C TYR A 40 -2.25 13.81 3.86
N GLU A 41 -1.96 15.10 3.96
CA GLU A 41 -0.63 15.62 3.68
C GLU A 41 0.30 15.55 4.90
N ARG A 42 -0.24 15.81 6.08
CA ARG A 42 0.54 15.94 7.30
C ARG A 42 0.66 14.64 8.10
N ASP A 43 -0.46 14.00 8.39
CA ASP A 43 -0.52 12.92 9.38
C ASP A 43 -0.47 11.54 8.74
N MET A 44 -1.00 11.37 7.53
CA MET A 44 -1.06 10.08 6.85
C MET A 44 0.33 9.53 6.48
N PRO A 45 1.30 10.32 5.96
CA PRO A 45 2.64 9.82 5.71
C PRO A 45 3.34 9.33 6.98
N VAL A 46 3.15 10.03 8.10
CA VAL A 46 3.70 9.63 9.40
C VAL A 46 3.08 8.31 9.86
N MET A 47 1.79 8.14 9.69
CA MET A 47 1.08 6.91 10.01
C MET A 47 1.60 5.74 9.16
N PHE A 48 1.78 5.94 7.85
CA PHE A 48 2.33 4.91 6.97
C PHE A 48 3.75 4.48 7.37
N ALA A 49 4.60 5.43 7.68
CA ALA A 49 5.98 5.16 8.11
C ALA A 49 6.07 4.41 9.44
N ASN A 50 5.12 4.64 10.34
CA ASN A 50 5.13 4.05 11.69
C ASN A 50 4.26 2.79 11.84
N SER A 51 3.45 2.45 10.86
CA SER A 51 2.69 1.19 10.85
C SER A 51 3.57 0.03 10.43
N ALA A 52 3.43 -1.11 11.09
CA ALA A 52 4.17 -2.33 10.72
C ALA A 52 3.83 -2.75 9.29
N ILE A 53 2.55 -2.78 8.95
CA ILE A 53 2.04 -3.14 7.63
C ILE A 53 0.98 -2.12 7.21
N ASN A 54 1.05 -1.68 5.96
CA ASN A 54 0.04 -0.84 5.34
C ASN A 54 -0.68 -1.66 4.26
N LEU A 55 -1.96 -1.93 4.50
CA LEU A 55 -2.79 -2.69 3.59
C LEU A 55 -3.38 -1.80 2.51
N ASN A 56 -3.20 -2.18 1.26
CA ASN A 56 -3.92 -1.62 0.12
C ASN A 56 -4.84 -2.68 -0.49
N VAL A 57 -6.10 -2.32 -0.67
CA VAL A 57 -7.09 -3.15 -1.36
C VAL A 57 -7.60 -2.38 -2.56
N THR A 58 -7.07 -2.67 -3.73
CA THR A 58 -7.51 -2.08 -5.00
C THR A 58 -8.82 -2.75 -5.44
N LEU A 59 -9.79 -1.95 -5.83
CA LEU A 59 -11.05 -2.46 -6.34
C LEU A 59 -10.84 -3.10 -7.72
N ARG A 60 -11.48 -4.24 -7.97
CA ARG A 60 -11.40 -4.99 -9.25
C ARG A 60 -11.85 -4.19 -10.48
N ASN A 61 -12.56 -3.08 -10.28
CA ASN A 61 -13.02 -2.20 -11.36
C ASN A 61 -11.91 -1.32 -11.93
N ILE A 62 -10.80 -1.15 -11.19
CA ILE A 62 -9.61 -0.46 -11.69
C ILE A 62 -8.77 -1.51 -12.42
N ARG A 63 -8.92 -1.57 -13.73
CA ARG A 63 -8.27 -2.59 -14.57
C ARG A 63 -6.86 -2.21 -15.02
N THR A 64 -6.49 -0.94 -14.90
CA THR A 64 -5.19 -0.42 -15.34
C THR A 64 -4.72 0.70 -14.43
N GLY A 65 -3.42 0.76 -14.19
CA GLY A 65 -2.74 1.80 -13.43
C GLY A 65 -2.35 1.39 -12.02
N ILE A 66 -1.26 1.97 -11.55
CA ILE A 66 -0.76 1.78 -10.20
C ILE A 66 -1.64 2.57 -9.22
N PRO A 67 -2.16 1.94 -8.15
CA PRO A 67 -2.95 2.66 -7.16
C PRO A 67 -2.12 3.77 -6.49
N LEU A 68 -2.61 5.00 -6.49
CA LEU A 68 -1.93 6.13 -5.85
C LEU A 68 -1.63 5.85 -4.38
N ARG A 69 -2.52 5.15 -3.68
CA ARG A 69 -2.32 4.75 -2.29
C ARG A 69 -1.09 3.86 -2.10
N ALA A 70 -0.78 2.97 -3.04
CA ALA A 70 0.43 2.15 -3.00
C ALA A 70 1.68 3.03 -3.10
N LEU A 71 1.67 4.02 -4.00
CA LEU A 71 2.77 4.98 -4.14
C LEU A 71 2.92 5.87 -2.89
N ASP A 72 1.82 6.31 -2.28
CA ASP A 72 1.83 7.10 -1.05
C ASP A 72 2.46 6.33 0.12
N ILE A 73 2.08 5.05 0.29
CA ILE A 73 2.61 4.18 1.34
C ILE A 73 4.12 4.00 1.18
N MET A 74 4.55 3.61 -0.01
CA MET A 74 5.97 3.36 -0.30
C MET A 74 6.77 4.66 -0.26
N GLY A 75 6.22 5.76 -0.78
CA GLY A 75 6.83 7.08 -0.75
C GLY A 75 7.04 7.61 0.67
N ALA A 76 6.19 7.25 1.62
CA ALA A 76 6.35 7.55 3.04
C ALA A 76 7.32 6.61 3.78
N GLY A 77 7.87 5.59 3.10
CA GLY A 77 8.74 4.59 3.71
C GLY A 77 7.99 3.45 4.42
N GLY A 78 6.69 3.32 4.19
CA GLY A 78 5.86 2.25 4.74
C GLY A 78 6.01 0.93 4.00
N PHE A 79 5.81 -0.19 4.72
CA PHE A 79 5.71 -1.51 4.11
C PHE A 79 4.34 -1.67 3.45
N LEU A 80 4.33 -1.98 2.15
CA LEU A 80 3.13 -2.18 1.37
C LEU A 80 2.76 -3.67 1.27
N LEU A 81 1.57 -4.02 1.73
CA LEU A 81 0.90 -5.28 1.45
C LEU A 81 -0.35 -4.99 0.60
N THR A 82 -0.38 -5.44 -0.64
CA THR A 82 -1.44 -5.12 -1.59
C THR A 82 -2.02 -6.36 -2.26
N ASN A 83 -3.27 -6.32 -2.69
CA ASN A 83 -3.76 -7.34 -3.61
C ASN A 83 -2.96 -7.29 -4.92
N TYR A 84 -2.87 -8.44 -5.60
CA TYR A 84 -2.09 -8.59 -6.82
C TYR A 84 -2.40 -7.47 -7.84
N CYS A 85 -1.37 -6.78 -8.29
CA CYS A 85 -1.43 -5.67 -9.22
C CYS A 85 -0.30 -5.84 -10.27
N PRO A 86 -0.64 -6.31 -11.49
CA PRO A 86 0.36 -6.55 -12.55
C PRO A 86 1.20 -5.32 -12.87
N GLU A 87 0.60 -4.13 -12.83
CA GLU A 87 1.26 -2.88 -13.17
C GLU A 87 2.38 -2.51 -12.19
N LEU A 88 2.27 -2.91 -10.92
CA LEU A 88 3.38 -2.75 -9.98
C LEU A 88 4.59 -3.58 -10.38
N ASN A 89 4.38 -4.79 -10.90
CA ASN A 89 5.46 -5.67 -11.32
C ASN A 89 6.21 -5.20 -12.58
N GLU A 90 5.64 -4.26 -13.35
CA GLU A 90 6.34 -3.64 -14.48
C GLU A 90 7.48 -2.71 -14.02
N TYR A 91 7.37 -2.14 -12.82
CA TYR A 91 8.30 -1.13 -12.30
C TYR A 91 9.08 -1.58 -11.07
N MET A 92 8.57 -2.56 -10.35
CA MET A 92 9.06 -3.01 -9.04
C MET A 92 9.05 -4.52 -8.96
N THR A 93 9.79 -5.08 -8.00
CA THR A 93 9.92 -6.51 -7.79
C THR A 93 9.16 -6.95 -6.54
N GLU A 94 8.18 -7.85 -6.72
CA GLU A 94 7.49 -8.47 -5.60
C GLU A 94 8.47 -9.24 -4.70
N GLY A 95 8.23 -9.18 -3.38
CA GLY A 95 9.10 -9.79 -2.37
C GLY A 95 10.39 -9.01 -2.09
N LYS A 96 10.69 -7.99 -2.88
CA LYS A 96 11.86 -7.13 -2.72
C LYS A 96 11.51 -5.68 -2.42
N ASP A 97 10.56 -5.12 -3.15
CA ASP A 97 10.16 -3.72 -3.06
C ASP A 97 8.77 -3.56 -2.43
N PHE A 98 7.91 -4.56 -2.55
CA PHE A 98 6.58 -4.65 -1.96
C PHE A 98 6.15 -6.13 -1.84
N VAL A 99 5.02 -6.38 -1.20
CA VAL A 99 4.43 -7.72 -1.09
C VAL A 99 2.99 -7.70 -1.58
N SER A 100 2.61 -8.69 -2.40
CA SER A 100 1.23 -8.88 -2.83
C SER A 100 0.58 -10.11 -2.22
N TYR A 101 -0.76 -10.13 -2.22
CA TYR A 101 -1.58 -11.26 -1.81
C TYR A 101 -2.65 -11.56 -2.87
N ILE A 102 -3.09 -12.81 -2.93
CA ILE A 102 -4.07 -13.29 -3.90
C ILE A 102 -5.48 -13.40 -3.32
N ASP A 103 -5.59 -13.71 -2.03
CA ASP A 103 -6.85 -13.84 -1.30
C ASP A 103 -6.68 -13.45 0.18
N ALA A 104 -7.76 -13.50 0.95
CA ALA A 104 -7.76 -13.10 2.35
C ALA A 104 -6.88 -14.01 3.22
N GLY A 105 -6.85 -15.32 2.96
CA GLY A 105 -6.01 -16.27 3.68
C GLY A 105 -4.52 -15.97 3.48
N ASP A 106 -4.10 -15.80 2.22
CA ASP A 106 -2.72 -15.41 1.87
C ASP A 106 -2.34 -14.04 2.47
N CYS A 107 -3.29 -13.10 2.50
CA CYS A 107 -3.11 -11.81 3.16
C CYS A 107 -2.81 -11.96 4.66
N CYS A 108 -3.58 -12.79 5.35
CA CYS A 108 -3.40 -13.07 6.78
C CYS A 108 -2.06 -13.77 7.06
N GLU A 109 -1.70 -14.79 6.29
CA GLU A 109 -0.43 -15.50 6.43
C GLU A 109 0.76 -14.55 6.25
N LYS A 110 0.75 -13.73 5.21
CA LYS A 110 1.79 -12.75 4.94
C LYS A 110 1.85 -11.66 5.99
N ALA A 111 0.71 -11.19 6.49
CA ALA A 111 0.67 -10.21 7.56
C ALA A 111 1.33 -10.73 8.83
N VAL A 112 0.99 -11.93 9.28
CA VAL A 112 1.62 -12.56 10.46
C VAL A 112 3.11 -12.75 10.23
N TYR A 113 3.50 -13.30 9.08
CA TYR A 113 4.90 -13.52 8.73
C TYR A 113 5.74 -12.25 8.84
N TYR A 114 5.31 -11.17 8.19
CA TYR A 114 6.07 -9.92 8.17
C TYR A 114 5.98 -9.11 9.47
N ILE A 115 4.98 -9.32 10.32
CA ILE A 115 4.98 -8.81 11.69
C ILE A 115 6.11 -9.44 12.49
N GLU A 116 6.30 -10.75 12.38
CA GLU A 116 7.34 -11.51 13.09
C GLU A 116 8.74 -11.31 12.50
N HIS A 117 8.85 -11.01 11.20
CA HIS A 117 10.12 -10.83 10.47
C HIS A 117 10.43 -9.35 10.21
N GLU A 118 10.60 -8.59 11.29
CA GLU A 118 10.77 -7.13 11.24
C GLU A 118 11.95 -6.68 10.37
N ALA A 119 13.08 -7.35 10.44
CA ALA A 119 14.26 -6.98 9.65
C ALA A 119 14.02 -7.09 8.14
N GLU A 120 13.37 -8.17 7.70
CA GLU A 120 13.01 -8.39 6.31
C GLU A 120 11.96 -7.38 5.86
N ARG A 121 10.92 -7.15 6.67
CA ARG A 121 9.87 -6.15 6.43
C ARG A 121 10.46 -4.76 6.24
N LYS A 122 11.34 -4.32 7.12
CA LYS A 122 12.00 -3.01 7.02
C LYS A 122 12.89 -2.88 5.78
N LYS A 123 13.56 -3.95 5.39
CA LYS A 123 14.37 -3.98 4.17
C LYS A 123 13.51 -3.82 2.91
N ILE A 124 12.38 -4.52 2.84
CA ILE A 124 11.44 -4.40 1.73
C ILE A 124 10.87 -2.98 1.68
N ALA A 125 10.45 -2.41 2.81
CA ALA A 125 9.94 -1.04 2.89
C ALA A 125 10.99 -0.02 2.41
N ALA A 126 12.24 -0.16 2.81
CA ALA A 126 13.33 0.72 2.36
C ALA A 126 13.60 0.58 0.85
N ASN A 127 13.62 -0.63 0.32
CA ASN A 127 13.77 -0.86 -1.12
C ASN A 127 12.63 -0.22 -1.92
N GLY A 128 11.39 -0.40 -1.47
CA GLY A 128 10.22 0.21 -2.11
C GLY A 128 10.28 1.73 -2.09
N HIS A 129 10.67 2.32 -0.97
CA HIS A 129 10.88 3.77 -0.84
C HIS A 129 11.91 4.29 -1.84
N ASP A 130 13.08 3.65 -1.94
CA ASP A 130 14.15 4.03 -2.86
C ASP A 130 13.67 3.96 -4.32
N ARG A 131 12.89 2.93 -4.67
CA ARG A 131 12.31 2.80 -6.02
C ARG A 131 11.33 3.93 -6.34
N ILE A 132 10.50 4.36 -5.37
CA ILE A 132 9.59 5.49 -5.56
C ILE A 132 10.38 6.79 -5.81
N LEU A 133 11.41 7.06 -5.03
CA LEU A 133 12.27 8.24 -5.21
C LEU A 133 12.94 8.25 -6.58
N ASP A 134 13.37 7.09 -7.08
CA ASP A 134 14.04 6.98 -8.38
C ASP A 134 13.10 7.14 -9.57
N MET A 135 11.83 6.71 -9.48
CA MET A 135 10.96 6.53 -10.65
C MET A 135 9.70 7.39 -10.65
N PHE A 136 9.15 7.73 -9.47
CA PHE A 136 7.80 8.30 -9.34
C PHE A 136 7.76 9.69 -8.71
N THR A 137 8.90 10.37 -8.57
CA THR A 137 8.90 11.78 -8.14
C THR A 137 8.34 12.68 -9.24
N TYR A 138 7.75 13.80 -8.87
CA TYR A 138 7.28 14.81 -9.84
C TYR A 138 8.39 15.25 -10.80
N GLU A 139 9.62 15.40 -10.33
CA GLU A 139 10.78 15.74 -11.16
C GLU A 139 11.03 14.70 -12.26
N HIS A 140 10.95 13.41 -11.93
CA HIS A 140 11.10 12.33 -12.89
C HIS A 140 9.97 12.29 -13.92
N GLN A 141 8.74 12.50 -13.49
CA GLN A 141 7.59 12.51 -14.38
C GLN A 141 7.61 13.71 -15.33
N ILE A 142 7.95 14.88 -14.82
CA ILE A 142 8.12 16.10 -15.63
C ILE A 142 9.24 15.90 -16.65
N LYS A 143 10.39 15.36 -16.23
CA LYS A 143 11.50 15.07 -17.14
C LYS A 143 11.10 14.12 -18.26
N LYS A 144 10.38 13.03 -17.95
CA LYS A 144 9.83 12.12 -18.96
C LYS A 144 8.92 12.83 -19.96
N MET A 145 8.05 13.70 -19.48
CA MET A 145 7.16 14.49 -20.36
C MET A 145 7.98 15.37 -21.32
N PHE A 146 8.99 16.06 -20.84
CA PHE A 146 9.86 16.89 -21.69
C PHE A 146 10.66 16.05 -22.69
N ASP A 147 11.13 14.86 -22.30
CA ASP A 147 11.87 13.97 -23.21
C ASP A 147 10.98 13.44 -24.35
N VAL A 148 9.71 13.15 -24.08
CA VAL A 148 8.73 12.77 -25.09
C VAL A 148 8.47 13.94 -26.06
N ILE A 149 8.21 15.13 -25.55
CA ILE A 149 7.97 16.33 -26.36
C ILE A 149 9.17 16.63 -27.27
N ARG A 150 10.39 16.50 -26.76
CA ARG A 150 11.61 16.73 -27.56
C ARG A 150 11.81 15.71 -28.68
N LYS A 151 11.32 14.49 -28.55
CA LYS A 151 11.43 13.45 -29.57
C LYS A 151 10.41 13.60 -30.69
N GLU A 152 9.31 14.31 -30.42
CA GLU A 152 8.24 14.55 -31.39
C GLU A 152 8.39 15.90 -32.14
N LEU A 153 9.32 16.74 -31.72
CA LEU A 153 9.69 18.00 -32.41
C LEU A 153 10.89 17.79 -33.31
#